data_64bb8e7260d84837c2af5f501e8ac272
#
_entry.id   64bb8e7260d84837c2af5f501e8ac272
#
_cell.length_a   1.000
_cell.length_b   1.000
_cell.length_c   1.000
_cell.angle_alpha   90.00
_cell.angle_beta   90.00
_cell.angle_gamma   90.00
#
_symmetry.space_group_name_H-M   'P 1'
#
loop_
_entity.id
_entity.type
_entity.pdbx_description
1 polymer ?
#
loop_
_entity_poly.entity_id
_entity_poly.type
_entity_poly.pdbx_seq_one_letter_code
_entity_poly.pdbx_strand_id
1 'polypeptide(L)'
;MTKSEKNQIIKWANTLTDDELEEEYYRAAWDTLGSQAEKMYERGWDMQDIIERAKFEKWLMRKADLLEQLCYERGIKLWGGTDV
;
A
#
# COMPACT_ATOMS: atom_id res chain seq x y z
N MET A 1 -5.12 10.07 0.79
CA MET A 1 -5.20 9.64 2.20
C MET A 1 -5.29 10.87 3.08
N THR A 2 -6.27 10.91 3.96
CA THR A 2 -6.43 12.02 4.90
C THR A 2 -5.50 11.84 6.10
N LYS A 3 -5.29 12.91 6.85
CA LYS A 3 -4.49 12.88 8.07
C LYS A 3 -5.08 11.90 9.09
N SER A 4 -6.41 11.85 9.18
CA SER A 4 -7.12 10.93 10.07
C SER A 4 -6.87 9.47 9.68
N GLU A 5 -6.96 9.15 8.40
CA GLU A 5 -6.67 7.81 7.90
C GLU A 5 -5.21 7.42 8.16
N LYS A 6 -4.29 8.34 7.93
CA LYS A 6 -2.87 8.12 8.20
C LYS A 6 -2.65 7.78 9.68
N ASN A 7 -3.25 8.56 10.57
CA ASN A 7 -3.12 8.33 12.01
C ASN A 7 -3.72 6.99 12.44
N GLN A 8 -4.83 6.60 11.83
CA GLN A 8 -5.46 5.30 12.09
C GLN A 8 -4.56 4.14 11.65
N ILE A 9 -3.92 4.28 10.50
CA ILE A 9 -3.00 3.25 10.00
C ILE A 9 -1.78 3.13 10.93
N ILE A 10 -1.21 4.25 11.34
CA ILE A 10 -0.08 4.26 12.27
C ILE A 10 -0.45 3.58 13.59
N LYS A 11 -1.62 3.91 14.12
CA LYS A 11 -2.12 3.35 15.37
C LYS A 11 -2.32 1.84 15.26
N TRP A 12 -2.92 1.41 14.16
CA TRP A 12 -3.10 -0.02 13.88
C TRP A 12 -1.75 -0.72 13.73
N ALA A 13 -0.83 -0.15 12.95
CA ALA A 13 0.49 -0.72 12.72
C ALA A 13 1.28 -0.90 14.02
N ASN A 14 1.10 0.02 14.98
CA ASN A 14 1.77 -0.07 16.26
C ASN A 14 1.31 -1.26 17.12
N THR A 15 0.18 -1.87 16.78
CA THR A 15 -0.30 -3.08 17.45
C THR A 15 0.27 -4.36 16.85
N LEU A 16 0.93 -4.25 15.70
CA LEU A 16 1.47 -5.40 14.98
C LEU A 16 2.88 -5.74 15.42
N THR A 17 3.21 -7.02 15.37
CA THR A 17 4.60 -7.45 15.53
C THR A 17 5.40 -7.06 14.29
N ASP A 18 6.73 -7.15 14.37
CA ASP A 18 7.59 -6.83 13.23
C ASP A 18 7.25 -7.71 12.02
N ASP A 19 7.04 -9.00 12.24
CA ASP A 19 6.70 -9.94 11.17
C ASP A 19 5.35 -9.59 10.54
N GLU A 20 4.37 -9.24 11.36
CA GLU A 20 3.04 -8.87 10.90
C GLU A 20 3.09 -7.55 10.09
N LEU A 21 3.86 -6.58 10.57
CA LEU A 21 4.00 -5.31 9.88
C LEU A 21 4.67 -5.49 8.52
N GLU A 22 5.73 -6.30 8.48
CA GLU A 22 6.43 -6.62 7.25
C GLU A 22 5.49 -7.30 6.24
N GLU A 23 4.71 -8.26 6.70
CA GLU A 23 3.73 -8.96 5.86
C GLU A 23 2.68 -8.00 5.30
N GLU A 24 2.17 -7.09 6.12
CA GLU A 24 1.19 -6.10 5.68
C GLU A 24 1.77 -5.14 4.64
N TYR A 25 3.03 -4.77 4.81
CA TYR A 25 3.72 -3.97 3.81
C TYR A 25 3.80 -4.70 2.47
N TYR A 26 4.24 -5.96 2.47
CA TYR A 26 4.36 -6.73 1.24
C TYR A 26 3.01 -6.93 0.56
N ARG A 27 1.98 -7.15 1.33
CA ARG A 27 0.62 -7.31 0.81
C ARG A 27 0.16 -6.03 0.11
N ALA A 28 0.37 -4.88 0.72
CA ALA A 28 0.00 -3.60 0.13
C ALA A 28 0.84 -3.29 -1.11
N ALA A 29 2.13 -3.52 -1.04
CA ALA A 29 3.05 -3.28 -2.16
C ALA A 29 2.74 -4.21 -3.33
N TRP A 30 2.43 -5.46 -3.06
CA TRP A 30 2.11 -6.44 -4.08
C TRP A 30 0.85 -6.06 -4.85
N ASP A 31 -0.17 -5.56 -4.14
CA ASP A 31 -1.42 -5.13 -4.76
C ASP A 31 -1.24 -3.92 -5.68
N THR A 32 -0.13 -3.19 -5.55
CA THR A 32 0.16 -2.05 -6.41
C THR A 32 1.02 -2.43 -7.62
N LEU A 33 1.54 -3.67 -7.66
CA LEU A 33 2.32 -4.15 -8.79
C LEU A 33 1.40 -4.55 -9.94
N GLY A 34 1.44 -3.82 -11.02
CA GLY A 34 0.56 -4.07 -12.15
C GLY A 34 -0.82 -3.46 -11.91
N SER A 35 -1.12 -2.38 -12.61
CA SER A 35 -2.37 -1.65 -12.46
C SER A 35 -3.57 -2.47 -12.89
N GLN A 36 -4.48 -2.75 -11.97
CA GLN A 36 -5.76 -3.37 -12.30
C GLN A 36 -6.66 -2.42 -13.09
N ALA A 37 -6.54 -1.11 -12.81
CA ALA A 37 -7.29 -0.10 -13.54
C ALA A 37 -6.94 -0.13 -15.04
N GLU A 38 -5.66 -0.31 -15.36
CA GLU A 38 -5.20 -0.42 -16.73
C GLU A 38 -5.78 -1.66 -17.42
N LYS A 39 -5.79 -2.79 -16.73
CA LYS A 39 -6.38 -4.02 -17.24
C LYS A 39 -7.88 -3.89 -17.47
N MET A 40 -8.57 -3.19 -16.57
CA MET A 40 -10.00 -2.91 -16.71
C MET A 40 -10.27 -2.06 -17.95
N TYR A 41 -9.43 -1.06 -18.19
CA TYR A 41 -9.53 -0.22 -19.38
C TYR A 41 -9.40 -1.05 -20.65
N GLU A 42 -8.42 -1.93 -20.71
CA GLU A 42 -8.18 -2.81 -21.85
C GLU A 42 -9.35 -3.76 -22.11
N ARG A 43 -10.06 -4.18 -21.06
CA ARG A 43 -11.20 -5.08 -21.13
C ARG A 43 -12.53 -4.37 -21.40
N GLY A 44 -12.51 -3.05 -21.53
CA GLY A 44 -13.71 -2.28 -21.83
C GLY A 44 -14.64 -2.03 -20.64
N TRP A 45 -14.11 -2.01 -19.43
CA TRP A 45 -14.92 -1.70 -18.26
C TRP A 45 -15.41 -0.25 -18.27
N ASP A 46 -16.46 0.02 -17.52
CA ASP A 46 -17.00 1.35 -17.38
C ASP A 46 -15.96 2.31 -16.79
N MET A 47 -15.87 3.51 -17.36
CA MET A 47 -14.90 4.53 -16.90
C MET A 47 -15.05 4.86 -15.42
N GLN A 48 -16.27 4.85 -14.92
CA GLN A 48 -16.52 5.14 -13.49
C GLN A 48 -15.81 4.10 -12.60
N ASP A 49 -15.94 2.82 -12.95
CA ASP A 49 -15.30 1.74 -12.22
C ASP A 49 -13.77 1.82 -12.31
N ILE A 50 -13.27 2.18 -13.48
CA ILE A 50 -11.83 2.35 -13.71
C ILE A 50 -11.28 3.48 -12.83
N ILE A 51 -11.98 4.61 -12.78
CA ILE A 51 -11.57 5.76 -11.96
C ILE A 51 -11.56 5.39 -10.48
N GLU A 52 -12.57 4.69 -10.02
CA GLU A 52 -12.64 4.26 -8.61
C GLU A 52 -11.52 3.30 -8.27
N ARG A 53 -11.20 2.36 -9.17
CA ARG A 53 -10.09 1.44 -8.95
C ARG A 53 -8.75 2.17 -8.93
N ALA A 54 -8.58 3.15 -9.82
CA ALA A 54 -7.35 3.96 -9.86
C ALA A 54 -7.15 4.74 -8.56
N LYS A 55 -8.23 5.29 -8.00
CA LYS A 55 -8.17 5.99 -6.71
C LYS A 55 -7.78 5.04 -5.58
N PHE A 56 -8.33 3.84 -5.59
CA PHE A 56 -8.01 2.81 -4.60
C PHE A 56 -6.55 2.39 -4.69
N GLU A 57 -6.03 2.19 -5.90
CA GLU A 57 -4.63 1.84 -6.11
C GLU A 57 -3.69 2.94 -5.61
N LYS A 58 -4.05 4.19 -5.84
CA LYS A 58 -3.30 5.34 -5.34
C LYS A 58 -3.27 5.38 -3.82
N TRP A 59 -4.38 5.07 -3.20
CA TRP A 59 -4.47 4.97 -1.74
C TRP A 59 -3.59 3.84 -1.20
N LEU A 60 -3.61 2.67 -1.87
CA LEU A 60 -2.76 1.54 -1.51
C LEU A 60 -1.28 1.87 -1.61
N MET A 61 -0.88 2.61 -2.64
CA MET A 61 0.50 3.04 -2.79
C MET A 61 0.95 3.91 -1.61
N ARG A 62 0.11 4.83 -1.18
CA ARG A 62 0.41 5.67 -0.02
C ARG A 62 0.45 4.86 1.27
N LYS A 63 -0.43 3.88 1.41
CA LYS A 63 -0.42 2.98 2.54
C LYS A 63 0.88 2.17 2.57
N ALA A 64 1.30 1.65 1.42
CA ALA A 64 2.54 0.90 1.31
C ALA A 64 3.75 1.76 1.69
N ASP A 65 3.80 3.01 1.22
CA ASP A 65 4.87 3.93 1.57
C ASP A 65 4.94 4.19 3.07
N LEU A 66 3.78 4.37 3.69
CA LEU A 66 3.69 4.59 5.13
C LEU A 66 4.17 3.37 5.91
N LEU A 67 3.73 2.18 5.51
CA LEU A 67 4.16 0.93 6.15
C LEU A 67 5.65 0.68 5.96
N GLU A 68 6.20 1.03 4.79
CA GLU A 68 7.64 0.96 4.55
C GLU A 68 8.39 1.83 5.53
N GLN A 69 7.95 3.06 5.71
CA GLN A 69 8.57 3.99 6.65
C GLN A 69 8.54 3.45 8.09
N LEU A 70 7.39 2.91 8.49
CA LEU A 70 7.24 2.32 9.82
C LEU A 70 8.15 1.12 10.03
N CYS A 71 8.32 0.31 9.00
CA CYS A 71 9.26 -0.82 9.04
C CYS A 71 10.69 -0.33 9.25
N TYR A 72 11.10 0.69 8.51
CA TYR A 72 12.43 1.25 8.65
C TYR A 72 12.67 1.84 10.05
N GLU A 73 11.67 2.49 10.62
CA GLU A 73 11.75 3.04 11.97
C GLU A 73 11.96 1.96 13.03
N ARG A 74 11.48 0.76 12.78
CA ARG A 74 11.68 -0.40 13.66
C ARG A 74 12.97 -1.15 13.37
N GLY A 75 13.71 -0.76 12.35
CA GLY A 75 14.93 -1.46 11.93
C GLY A 75 14.67 -2.73 11.13
N ILE A 76 13.47 -2.88 10.58
CA ILE A 76 13.11 -4.03 9.75
C ILE A 76 13.71 -3.83 8.36
N LYS A 77 14.48 -4.81 7.89
CA LYS A 77 14.99 -4.82 6.52
C LYS A 77 13.95 -5.37 5.59
N LEU A 78 13.48 -4.54 4.69
CA LEU A 78 12.51 -4.94 3.69
C LEU A 78 13.20 -5.56 2.48
N TRP A 79 12.62 -6.64 2.05
CA TRP A 79 13.07 -7.43 0.93
C TRP A 79 12.72 -6.71 -0.37
N GLY A 80 13.70 -6.44 -1.21
CA GLY A 80 13.46 -5.70 -2.44
C GLY A 80 13.29 -4.20 -2.27
N GLY A 81 13.45 -3.68 -1.05
CA GLY A 81 13.55 -2.25 -0.83
C GLY A 81 14.85 -1.73 -1.40
N THR A 82 14.90 -0.42 -1.62
CA THR A 82 16.12 0.24 -2.06
C THR A 82 17.16 0.14 -0.97
N ASP A 83 17.77 -0.97 -0.91
CA ASP A 83 18.83 -1.22 0.00
C ASP A 83 20.10 -0.69 -0.62
N VAL A 84 20.45 0.41 -0.20
CA VAL A 84 21.67 1.00 -0.70
C VAL A 84 22.58 1.30 0.45
#